data_3efbe11c21a3fa854af7766832714aa5
#
_entry.id   3efbe11c21a3fa854af7766832714aa5
#
_cell.length_a   1.000
_cell.length_b   1.000
_cell.length_c   1.000
_cell.angle_alpha   90.00
_cell.angle_beta   90.00
_cell.angle_gamma   90.00
#
_symmetry.space_group_name_H-M   'P 1'
#
loop_
_entity.id
_entity.type
_entity.pdbx_description
1 polymer ?
#
loop_
_entity_poly.entity_id
_entity_poly.type
_entity_poly.pdbx_seq_one_letter_code
_entity_poly.pdbx_strand_id
1 'polypeptide(L)'
;MEEIIIIGAGAAGLCAAWELAKNHVHSVLVSDMPSERAQSNMAEGGINAAFLSDTDSPELHAEETLRAGRYLADAQAVHDLAENAPNIIEQLFSAGMSFSLNSDGKPDVRAFGGQSVKRTFYVASNTGKQLMHTLIDQVRRYECTGLVRRMTGYLFLRLLRKEEQVCGCVFVHANTGKEITFHGKVIVASGGLNGMFGNATGSVRNTGAVSASLFADGVAFANGEFIQYHPTTVPMHGKHLLITEAVRGESGRLFALQDGKPFYFMEEKYPELGNLMPRDVIAREEWMLLQQGKQIWLDMRHLDKNIQQTKLRGVLNDCSQFLSLDPTKKPIPVVPGIHYFMGGILVDRQHRTTMRGLYASGECACQYHGANRLGGNSLLGAIYGGTIAAQSAMADSFKIPQVEDTHISKSVHAGKDGCYVDGILNLRHVLQHSLGIVREERTLQAALAELQNLQEQMTYDASASVYENQMLQNCNLLGQALLMSADARKESRGAHNRSDFPEENSDYQKQTVARFDGKVINITLESAGETNAH
;
A
#
# COMPACT_ATOMS: atom_id res chain seq x y z
N MET A 1 29.24 4.37 15.76
CA MET A 1 28.05 5.21 15.61
C MET A 1 26.88 4.29 15.39
N GLU A 2 25.76 4.49 16.07
CA GLU A 2 24.55 3.71 15.83
C GLU A 2 23.99 4.09 14.44
N GLU A 3 23.89 3.11 13.56
CA GLU A 3 23.35 3.26 12.21
C GLU A 3 21.84 2.95 12.25
N ILE A 4 21.00 3.78 11.63
CA ILE A 4 19.57 3.48 11.51
C ILE A 4 19.34 2.60 10.29
N ILE A 5 18.63 1.50 10.48
CA ILE A 5 18.36 0.49 9.46
C ILE A 5 17.02 0.79 8.80
N ILE A 6 16.99 0.87 7.47
CA ILE A 6 15.76 1.11 6.69
C ILE A 6 15.50 -0.12 5.84
N ILE A 7 14.31 -0.71 5.97
CA ILE A 7 13.88 -1.89 5.22
C ILE A 7 12.95 -1.47 4.08
N GLY A 8 13.46 -1.51 2.84
CA GLY A 8 12.70 -1.15 1.64
C GLY A 8 13.15 0.16 1.02
N ALA A 9 13.39 0.14 -0.30
CA ALA A 9 13.97 1.23 -1.09
C ALA A 9 12.94 1.93 -2.00
N GLY A 10 11.66 1.94 -1.60
CA GLY A 10 10.59 2.72 -2.22
C GLY A 10 10.58 4.19 -1.75
N ALA A 11 9.52 4.92 -2.10
CA ALA A 11 9.41 6.36 -1.77
C ALA A 11 9.58 6.62 -0.26
N ALA A 12 8.90 5.87 0.61
CA ALA A 12 9.00 6.06 2.06
C ALA A 12 10.41 5.82 2.59
N GLY A 13 11.08 4.73 2.17
CA GLY A 13 12.45 4.42 2.62
C GLY A 13 13.49 5.42 2.11
N LEU A 14 13.35 5.90 0.86
CA LEU A 14 14.24 6.95 0.33
C LEU A 14 14.03 8.30 1.05
N CYS A 15 12.77 8.67 1.38
CA CYS A 15 12.49 9.87 2.17
C CYS A 15 13.07 9.76 3.58
N ALA A 16 12.95 8.60 4.22
CA ALA A 16 13.58 8.37 5.52
C ALA A 16 15.11 8.50 5.45
N ALA A 17 15.75 7.86 4.47
CA ALA A 17 17.20 7.96 4.26
C ALA A 17 17.65 9.40 3.99
N TRP A 18 16.90 10.13 3.16
CA TRP A 18 17.17 11.53 2.85
C TRP A 18 17.05 12.42 4.09
N GLU A 19 15.98 12.23 4.88
CA GLU A 19 15.77 13.00 6.11
C GLU A 19 16.88 12.75 7.15
N LEU A 20 17.26 11.49 7.38
CA LEU A 20 18.37 11.13 8.25
C LEU A 20 19.68 11.79 7.79
N ALA A 21 19.98 11.70 6.50
CA ALA A 21 21.20 12.25 5.93
C ALA A 21 21.28 13.77 5.99
N LYS A 22 20.17 14.51 5.80
CA LYS A 22 20.08 15.95 6.02
C LYS A 22 20.46 16.34 7.46
N ASN A 23 20.18 15.46 8.41
CA ASN A 23 20.50 15.64 9.83
C ASN A 23 21.81 14.96 10.25
N HIS A 24 22.67 14.60 9.28
CA HIS A 24 23.99 13.99 9.50
C HIS A 24 23.94 12.63 10.26
N VAL A 25 22.82 11.91 10.18
CA VAL A 25 22.66 10.59 10.80
C VAL A 25 22.94 9.50 9.76
N HIS A 26 23.81 8.56 10.11
CA HIS A 26 24.14 7.42 9.26
C HIS A 26 22.99 6.43 9.15
N SER A 27 22.74 5.91 7.94
CA SER A 27 21.73 4.90 7.71
C SER A 27 22.17 3.84 6.70
N VAL A 28 21.66 2.63 6.88
CA VAL A 28 21.72 1.56 5.89
C VAL A 28 20.31 1.28 5.35
N LEU A 29 20.14 1.42 4.04
CA LEU A 29 18.89 1.14 3.35
C LEU A 29 19.02 -0.21 2.63
N VAL A 30 18.25 -1.20 3.07
CA VAL A 30 18.34 -2.59 2.61
C VAL A 30 17.07 -2.97 1.85
N SER A 31 17.22 -3.60 0.69
CA SER A 31 16.10 -4.04 -0.14
C SER A 31 16.46 -5.27 -0.97
N ASP A 32 15.44 -5.99 -1.43
CA ASP A 32 15.59 -7.11 -2.36
C ASP A 32 15.95 -6.63 -3.77
N MET A 33 15.42 -5.47 -4.18
CA MET A 33 15.60 -4.91 -5.51
C MET A 33 16.14 -3.47 -5.45
N PRO A 34 16.78 -2.99 -6.53
CA PRO A 34 17.15 -1.58 -6.66
C PRO A 34 15.93 -0.66 -6.56
N SER A 35 16.14 0.57 -6.05
CA SER A 35 15.07 1.59 -5.92
C SER A 35 14.33 1.87 -7.22
N GLU A 36 15.00 1.75 -8.36
CA GLU A 36 14.46 1.91 -9.71
C GLU A 36 13.41 0.85 -10.07
N ARG A 37 13.33 -0.24 -9.28
CA ARG A 37 12.35 -1.32 -9.43
C ARG A 37 11.29 -1.35 -8.33
N ALA A 38 11.30 -0.39 -7.42
CA ALA A 38 10.30 -0.28 -6.37
C ALA A 38 8.90 0.01 -6.97
N GLN A 39 7.85 -0.48 -6.28
CA GLN A 39 6.46 -0.27 -6.69
C GLN A 39 6.11 1.21 -6.88
N SER A 40 6.72 2.11 -6.11
CA SER A 40 6.52 3.57 -6.22
C SER A 40 6.78 4.13 -7.63
N ASN A 41 7.63 3.47 -8.44
CA ASN A 41 7.86 3.86 -9.84
C ASN A 41 6.62 3.68 -10.72
N MET A 42 5.69 2.80 -10.34
CA MET A 42 4.48 2.49 -11.10
C MET A 42 3.30 3.41 -10.75
N ALA A 43 3.49 4.35 -9.82
CA ALA A 43 2.43 5.27 -9.42
C ALA A 43 2.24 6.35 -10.50
N GLU A 44 1.07 6.37 -11.12
CA GLU A 44 0.74 7.30 -12.21
C GLU A 44 -0.05 8.52 -11.73
N GLY A 45 -0.78 8.36 -10.62
CA GLY A 45 -1.78 9.31 -10.16
C GLY A 45 -1.24 10.69 -9.91
N GLY A 46 -0.53 10.89 -8.84
CA GLY A 46 -0.01 12.19 -8.40
C GLY A 46 0.08 12.29 -6.88
N ILE A 47 0.34 13.50 -6.41
CA ILE A 47 0.53 13.84 -5.00
C ILE A 47 -0.43 14.99 -4.65
N ASN A 48 -1.31 14.78 -3.68
CA ASN A 48 -2.25 15.81 -3.22
C ASN A 48 -1.55 16.86 -2.38
N ALA A 49 -1.87 18.13 -2.64
CA ALA A 49 -1.52 19.25 -1.77
C ALA A 49 -2.44 20.44 -2.03
N ALA A 50 -2.96 21.08 -1.00
CA ALA A 50 -3.71 22.33 -1.08
C ALA A 50 -2.71 23.49 -1.18
N PHE A 51 -2.30 23.84 -2.39
CA PHE A 51 -1.17 24.75 -2.64
C PHE A 51 -1.44 25.87 -3.64
N LEU A 52 -2.34 25.65 -4.63
CA LEU A 52 -2.47 26.54 -5.79
C LEU A 52 -3.78 27.32 -5.87
N SER A 53 -4.76 27.04 -5.03
CA SER A 53 -6.11 27.59 -5.17
C SER A 53 -6.57 28.26 -3.88
N ASP A 54 -7.12 29.48 -3.99
CA ASP A 54 -7.77 30.17 -2.86
C ASP A 54 -9.07 29.47 -2.40
N THR A 55 -9.58 28.50 -3.17
CA THR A 55 -10.74 27.69 -2.82
C THR A 55 -10.40 26.35 -2.17
N ASP A 56 -9.10 26.05 -2.02
CA ASP A 56 -8.59 24.84 -1.37
C ASP A 56 -7.83 25.18 -0.08
N SER A 57 -7.84 24.28 0.87
CA SER A 57 -7.08 24.44 2.10
C SER A 57 -6.62 23.08 2.65
N PRO A 58 -5.60 23.05 3.53
CA PRO A 58 -5.23 21.84 4.25
C PRO A 58 -6.38 21.24 5.04
N GLU A 59 -7.26 22.05 5.64
CA GLU A 59 -8.44 21.60 6.39
C GLU A 59 -9.44 20.90 5.46
N LEU A 60 -9.71 21.45 4.27
CA LEU A 60 -10.57 20.81 3.26
C LEU A 60 -9.95 19.49 2.77
N HIS A 61 -8.64 19.48 2.55
CA HIS A 61 -7.93 18.25 2.17
C HIS A 61 -8.02 17.19 3.27
N ALA A 62 -7.85 17.58 4.55
CA ALA A 62 -7.98 16.68 5.69
C ALA A 62 -9.41 16.13 5.81
N GLU A 63 -10.42 17.00 5.73
CA GLU A 63 -11.83 16.60 5.82
C GLU A 63 -12.22 15.63 4.69
N GLU A 64 -11.80 15.86 3.46
CA GLU A 64 -12.07 14.95 2.35
C GLU A 64 -11.33 13.62 2.50
N THR A 65 -10.13 13.62 3.08
CA THR A 65 -9.38 12.40 3.41
C THR A 65 -10.10 11.59 4.48
N LEU A 66 -10.54 12.23 5.58
CA LEU A 66 -11.30 11.59 6.65
C LEU A 66 -12.64 11.03 6.15
N ARG A 67 -13.37 11.80 5.36
CA ARG A 67 -14.64 11.39 4.76
C ARG A 67 -14.46 10.20 3.81
N ALA A 68 -13.43 10.21 2.95
CA ALA A 68 -13.10 9.07 2.08
C ALA A 68 -12.75 7.83 2.91
N GLY A 69 -12.01 8.01 4.01
CA GLY A 69 -11.62 6.96 4.97
C GLY A 69 -12.74 6.56 5.94
N ARG A 70 -13.97 7.10 5.78
CA ARG A 70 -15.11 6.84 6.65
C ARG A 70 -14.82 7.13 8.13
N TYR A 71 -14.01 8.16 8.39
CA TYR A 71 -13.61 8.64 9.74
C TYR A 71 -12.99 7.55 10.63
N LEU A 72 -12.30 6.56 10.04
CA LEU A 72 -11.59 5.50 10.76
C LEU A 72 -10.10 5.78 10.95
N ALA A 73 -9.53 6.76 10.27
CA ALA A 73 -8.15 7.18 10.47
C ALA A 73 -8.02 8.06 11.74
N ASP A 74 -6.82 8.16 12.29
CA ASP A 74 -6.49 9.18 13.29
C ASP A 74 -6.65 10.58 12.67
N ALA A 75 -7.65 11.32 13.12
CA ALA A 75 -8.00 12.62 12.57
C ALA A 75 -6.82 13.61 12.63
N GLN A 76 -6.08 13.62 13.74
CA GLN A 76 -4.94 14.53 13.90
C GLN A 76 -3.77 14.15 12.98
N ALA A 77 -3.50 12.86 12.80
CA ALA A 77 -2.49 12.40 11.84
C ALA A 77 -2.85 12.81 10.41
N VAL A 78 -4.15 12.78 10.05
CA VAL A 78 -4.64 13.23 8.74
C VAL A 78 -4.51 14.76 8.59
N HIS A 79 -4.79 15.53 9.62
CA HIS A 79 -4.57 16.98 9.62
C HIS A 79 -3.07 17.30 9.46
N ASP A 80 -2.22 16.66 10.24
CA ASP A 80 -0.76 16.83 10.16
C ASP A 80 -0.24 16.51 8.73
N LEU A 81 -0.75 15.46 8.11
CA LEU A 81 -0.44 15.10 6.71
C LEU A 81 -0.84 16.20 5.72
N ALA A 82 -2.07 16.71 5.85
CA ALA A 82 -2.62 17.70 4.93
C ALA A 82 -1.94 19.06 5.08
N GLU A 83 -1.63 19.48 6.30
CA GLU A 83 -0.90 20.72 6.61
C GLU A 83 0.53 20.70 6.06
N ASN A 84 1.18 19.53 6.08
CA ASN A 84 2.54 19.39 5.57
C ASN A 84 2.62 19.16 4.05
N ALA A 85 1.51 18.83 3.40
CA ALA A 85 1.50 18.54 1.97
C ALA A 85 2.04 19.67 1.07
N PRO A 86 1.73 20.98 1.30
CA PRO A 86 2.34 22.08 0.56
C PRO A 86 3.87 22.09 0.66
N ASN A 87 4.40 21.95 1.87
CA ASN A 87 5.86 21.93 2.12
C ASN A 87 6.54 20.76 1.40
N ILE A 88 5.88 19.62 1.30
CA ILE A 88 6.37 18.45 0.55
C ILE A 88 6.50 18.78 -0.93
N ILE A 89 5.49 19.43 -1.53
CA ILE A 89 5.53 19.86 -2.92
C ILE A 89 6.69 20.84 -3.15
N GLU A 90 6.88 21.84 -2.28
CA GLU A 90 7.99 22.79 -2.36
C GLU A 90 9.36 22.10 -2.24
N GLN A 91 9.50 21.15 -1.33
CA GLN A 91 10.73 20.35 -1.18
C GLN A 91 11.03 19.53 -2.45
N LEU A 92 10.02 18.92 -3.05
CA LEU A 92 10.18 18.16 -4.30
C LEU A 92 10.55 19.06 -5.46
N PHE A 93 9.97 20.25 -5.61
CA PHE A 93 10.38 21.25 -6.59
C PHE A 93 11.85 21.64 -6.37
N SER A 94 12.22 21.98 -5.14
CA SER A 94 13.59 22.36 -4.78
C SER A 94 14.59 21.23 -5.00
N ALA A 95 14.15 19.98 -4.88
CA ALA A 95 14.95 18.79 -5.18
C ALA A 95 15.07 18.47 -6.69
N GLY A 96 14.38 19.25 -7.56
CA GLY A 96 14.43 19.11 -9.01
C GLY A 96 13.31 18.27 -9.64
N MET A 97 12.23 17.99 -8.90
CA MET A 97 11.07 17.29 -9.49
C MET A 97 10.32 18.23 -10.43
N SER A 98 10.18 17.81 -11.70
CA SER A 98 9.48 18.57 -12.73
C SER A 98 8.03 18.13 -12.83
N PHE A 99 7.10 18.87 -12.20
CA PHE A 99 5.66 18.64 -12.36
C PHE A 99 5.15 19.16 -13.71
N SER A 100 4.04 18.62 -14.19
CA SER A 100 3.34 19.11 -15.38
C SER A 100 2.91 20.57 -15.18
N LEU A 101 3.00 21.36 -16.26
CA LEU A 101 2.61 22.76 -16.25
C LEU A 101 1.32 22.96 -17.06
N ASN A 102 0.52 23.95 -16.66
CA ASN A 102 -0.62 24.43 -17.41
C ASN A 102 -0.18 25.39 -18.55
N SER A 103 -1.14 25.95 -19.30
CA SER A 103 -0.88 26.91 -20.38
C SER A 103 -0.14 28.18 -19.95
N ASP A 104 -0.23 28.55 -18.69
CA ASP A 104 0.39 29.76 -18.13
C ASP A 104 1.78 29.50 -17.56
N GLY A 105 2.30 28.27 -17.73
CA GLY A 105 3.60 27.85 -17.20
C GLY A 105 3.62 27.61 -15.68
N LYS A 106 2.45 27.56 -15.04
CA LYS A 106 2.31 27.22 -13.62
C LYS A 106 2.07 25.72 -13.45
N PRO A 107 2.40 25.14 -12.28
CA PRO A 107 2.08 23.73 -12.01
C PRO A 107 0.60 23.43 -12.28
N ASP A 108 0.34 22.32 -12.99
CA ASP A 108 -1.00 21.83 -13.25
C ASP A 108 -1.44 20.81 -12.21
N VAL A 109 -2.72 20.80 -11.88
CA VAL A 109 -3.34 19.85 -10.94
C VAL A 109 -4.56 19.19 -11.57
N ARG A 110 -4.82 17.95 -11.18
CA ARG A 110 -5.98 17.18 -11.64
C ARG A 110 -6.92 16.81 -10.50
N ALA A 111 -8.17 16.47 -10.84
CA ALA A 111 -9.15 15.93 -9.90
C ALA A 111 -9.05 14.41 -9.82
N PHE A 112 -9.30 13.86 -8.62
CA PHE A 112 -9.54 12.45 -8.39
C PHE A 112 -10.86 12.22 -7.66
N GLY A 113 -11.33 10.97 -7.64
CA GLY A 113 -12.58 10.60 -6.99
C GLY A 113 -12.59 10.96 -5.50
N GLY A 114 -13.70 11.56 -5.07
CA GLY A 114 -13.91 12.01 -3.69
C GLY A 114 -13.36 13.41 -3.37
N GLN A 115 -12.72 14.10 -4.32
CA GLN A 115 -12.23 15.47 -4.17
C GLN A 115 -13.25 16.46 -4.73
N SER A 116 -13.48 17.56 -4.04
CA SER A 116 -14.29 18.69 -4.53
C SER A 116 -13.45 19.73 -5.29
N VAL A 117 -12.13 19.76 -5.07
CA VAL A 117 -11.19 20.70 -5.70
C VAL A 117 -10.04 19.93 -6.33
N LYS A 118 -9.52 20.43 -7.46
CA LYS A 118 -8.31 19.90 -8.10
C LYS A 118 -7.09 20.24 -7.25
N ARG A 119 -6.41 19.24 -6.68
CA ARG A 119 -5.20 19.44 -5.86
C ARG A 119 -4.09 18.44 -6.13
N THR A 120 -4.26 17.51 -7.07
CA THR A 120 -3.31 16.45 -7.31
C THR A 120 -2.24 16.88 -8.29
N PHE A 121 -1.04 17.17 -7.81
CA PHE A 121 0.14 17.45 -8.63
C PHE A 121 0.60 16.18 -9.34
N TYR A 122 1.00 16.28 -10.60
CA TYR A 122 1.31 15.12 -11.41
C TYR A 122 2.39 15.38 -12.47
N VAL A 123 2.92 14.31 -13.03
CA VAL A 123 3.84 14.35 -14.18
C VAL A 123 3.27 13.43 -15.26
N ALA A 124 2.37 13.95 -16.10
CA ALA A 124 1.65 13.15 -17.09
C ALA A 124 1.19 11.79 -16.54
N SER A 125 1.72 10.66 -17.05
CA SER A 125 1.49 9.31 -16.52
C SER A 125 2.72 8.73 -15.80
N ASN A 126 3.66 9.57 -15.36
CA ASN A 126 4.97 9.15 -14.85
C ASN A 126 5.31 9.75 -13.48
N THR A 127 4.31 10.14 -12.67
CA THR A 127 4.56 10.82 -11.40
C THR A 127 5.49 10.02 -10.49
N GLY A 128 5.24 8.72 -10.34
CA GLY A 128 6.08 7.84 -9.53
C GLY A 128 7.51 7.72 -10.05
N LYS A 129 7.69 7.59 -11.36
CA LYS A 129 9.05 7.54 -11.96
C LYS A 129 9.82 8.82 -11.65
N GLN A 130 9.20 9.99 -11.87
CA GLN A 130 9.87 11.27 -11.64
C GLN A 130 10.19 11.47 -10.15
N LEU A 131 9.23 11.14 -9.27
CA LEU A 131 9.46 11.17 -7.82
C LEU A 131 10.65 10.28 -7.43
N MET A 132 10.64 9.02 -7.88
CA MET A 132 11.71 8.08 -7.53
C MET A 132 13.06 8.52 -8.06
N HIS A 133 13.14 9.04 -9.30
CA HIS A 133 14.39 9.62 -9.82
C HIS A 133 14.89 10.76 -8.93
N THR A 134 14.02 11.70 -8.57
CA THR A 134 14.36 12.82 -7.69
C THR A 134 14.89 12.33 -6.34
N LEU A 135 14.18 11.40 -5.69
CA LEU A 135 14.58 10.87 -4.38
C LEU A 135 15.89 10.08 -4.45
N ILE A 136 16.06 9.25 -5.47
CA ILE A 136 17.29 8.48 -5.71
C ILE A 136 18.48 9.43 -5.88
N ASP A 137 18.34 10.52 -6.65
CA ASP A 137 19.41 11.48 -6.85
C ASP A 137 19.77 12.24 -5.58
N GLN A 138 18.77 12.60 -4.74
CA GLN A 138 19.05 13.18 -3.43
C GLN A 138 19.82 12.19 -2.53
N VAL A 139 19.39 10.94 -2.44
CA VAL A 139 20.06 9.91 -1.63
C VAL A 139 21.49 9.64 -2.14
N ARG A 140 21.71 9.55 -3.45
CA ARG A 140 23.04 9.34 -4.06
C ARG A 140 24.07 10.41 -3.65
N ARG A 141 23.65 11.65 -3.47
CA ARG A 141 24.56 12.71 -2.98
C ARG A 141 25.12 12.37 -1.60
N TYR A 142 24.31 11.76 -0.74
CA TYR A 142 24.73 11.36 0.60
C TYR A 142 25.42 10.00 0.65
N GLU A 143 25.23 9.14 -0.36
CA GLU A 143 26.07 7.95 -0.53
C GLU A 143 27.53 8.33 -0.79
N CYS A 144 27.77 9.37 -1.59
CA CYS A 144 29.12 9.89 -1.85
C CYS A 144 29.81 10.41 -0.58
N THR A 145 29.07 10.84 0.44
CA THR A 145 29.60 11.30 1.72
C THR A 145 29.68 10.20 2.78
N GLY A 146 29.16 9.00 2.47
CA GLY A 146 29.11 7.87 3.40
C GLY A 146 28.00 7.94 4.46
N LEU A 147 27.11 8.93 4.39
CA LEU A 147 25.97 9.05 5.33
C LEU A 147 24.86 8.04 5.04
N VAL A 148 24.70 7.63 3.79
CA VAL A 148 23.77 6.58 3.39
C VAL A 148 24.52 5.44 2.72
N ARG A 149 24.17 4.21 3.08
CA ARG A 149 24.64 3.00 2.42
C ARG A 149 23.44 2.22 1.90
N ARG A 150 23.27 2.09 0.57
CA ARG A 150 22.23 1.23 -0.02
C ARG A 150 22.77 -0.17 -0.30
N MET A 151 21.99 -1.17 0.10
CA MET A 151 22.29 -2.58 -0.12
C MET A 151 21.11 -3.27 -0.80
N THR A 152 21.33 -3.82 -1.98
CA THR A 152 20.31 -4.52 -2.78
C THR A 152 20.60 -6.02 -2.84
N GLY A 153 19.56 -6.82 -3.09
CA GLY A 153 19.66 -8.27 -3.15
C GLY A 153 19.56 -8.94 -1.79
N TYR A 154 19.08 -8.24 -0.77
CA TYR A 154 18.91 -8.74 0.58
C TYR A 154 17.43 -8.77 0.98
N LEU A 155 17.01 -9.90 1.52
CA LEU A 155 15.67 -10.16 2.02
C LEU A 155 15.68 -10.06 3.55
N PHE A 156 14.70 -9.38 4.13
CA PHE A 156 14.54 -9.32 5.58
C PHE A 156 14.15 -10.70 6.10
N LEU A 157 14.88 -11.19 7.08
CA LEU A 157 14.66 -12.52 7.65
C LEU A 157 13.96 -12.46 9.01
N ARG A 158 14.47 -11.66 9.97
CA ARG A 158 13.92 -11.54 11.33
C ARG A 158 14.43 -10.31 12.05
N LEU A 159 13.70 -9.88 13.09
CA LEU A 159 14.18 -8.90 14.07
C LEU A 159 15.21 -9.52 15.02
N LEU A 160 16.13 -8.69 15.49
CA LEU A 160 16.87 -8.93 16.73
C LEU A 160 16.19 -8.12 17.83
N ARG A 161 15.78 -8.76 18.90
CA ARG A 161 15.06 -8.12 19.99
C ARG A 161 15.49 -8.62 21.36
N LYS A 162 15.34 -7.77 22.34
CA LYS A 162 15.43 -8.11 23.76
C LYS A 162 14.14 -7.64 24.42
N GLU A 163 13.31 -8.59 24.86
CA GLU A 163 11.95 -8.29 25.33
C GLU A 163 11.15 -7.51 24.26
N GLU A 164 10.55 -6.38 24.59
CA GLU A 164 9.78 -5.52 23.69
C GLU A 164 10.64 -4.45 22.97
N GLN A 165 11.98 -4.54 23.07
CA GLN A 165 12.88 -3.60 22.39
C GLN A 165 13.57 -4.25 21.21
N VAL A 166 13.47 -3.59 20.04
CA VAL A 166 14.21 -3.97 18.83
C VAL A 166 15.66 -3.52 18.97
N CYS A 167 16.57 -4.43 18.66
CA CYS A 167 18.03 -4.24 18.74
C CYS A 167 18.70 -4.23 17.37
N GLY A 168 17.95 -4.58 16.32
CA GLY A 168 18.44 -4.67 14.95
C GLY A 168 17.66 -5.70 14.14
N CYS A 169 18.25 -6.16 13.07
CA CYS A 169 17.64 -7.19 12.21
C CYS A 169 18.68 -7.99 11.42
N VAL A 170 18.24 -9.14 10.94
CA VAL A 170 19.00 -10.05 10.10
C VAL A 170 18.39 -10.08 8.70
N PHE A 171 19.25 -10.02 7.71
CA PHE A 171 18.90 -10.18 6.31
C PHE A 171 19.61 -11.38 5.72
N VAL A 172 19.05 -11.96 4.68
CA VAL A 172 19.68 -13.01 3.88
C VAL A 172 19.87 -12.53 2.43
N HIS A 173 21.04 -12.76 1.88
CA HIS A 173 21.31 -12.44 0.48
C HIS A 173 20.56 -13.41 -0.44
N ALA A 174 19.71 -12.91 -1.32
CA ALA A 174 18.75 -13.70 -2.10
C ALA A 174 19.38 -14.82 -2.93
N ASN A 175 20.61 -14.60 -3.48
CA ASN A 175 21.25 -15.57 -4.37
C ASN A 175 22.23 -16.50 -3.66
N THR A 176 22.79 -16.09 -2.51
CA THR A 176 23.86 -16.87 -1.84
C THR A 176 23.42 -17.50 -0.53
N GLY A 177 22.26 -17.10 0.00
CA GLY A 177 21.80 -17.54 1.32
C GLY A 177 22.63 -17.02 2.49
N LYS A 178 23.62 -16.15 2.26
CA LYS A 178 24.48 -15.62 3.33
C LYS A 178 23.70 -14.61 4.18
N GLU A 179 23.67 -14.83 5.48
CA GLU A 179 23.07 -13.90 6.43
C GLU A 179 24.02 -12.75 6.76
N ILE A 180 23.43 -11.58 7.01
CA ILE A 180 24.08 -10.38 7.51
C ILE A 180 23.22 -9.73 8.59
N THR A 181 23.88 -9.30 9.67
CA THR A 181 23.24 -8.71 10.84
C THR A 181 23.58 -7.25 10.96
N PHE A 182 22.57 -6.43 11.27
CA PHE A 182 22.72 -5.02 11.63
C PHE A 182 22.11 -4.77 12.99
N HIS A 183 22.78 -3.91 13.78
CA HIS A 183 22.32 -3.46 15.10
C HIS A 183 21.96 -1.98 15.05
N GLY A 184 20.77 -1.64 15.51
CA GLY A 184 20.26 -0.27 15.48
C GLY A 184 18.74 -0.22 15.55
N LYS A 185 18.20 0.99 15.50
CA LYS A 185 16.77 1.24 15.30
C LYS A 185 16.38 0.87 13.89
N VAL A 186 15.13 0.44 13.69
CA VAL A 186 14.65 -0.08 12.41
C VAL A 186 13.44 0.71 11.92
N ILE A 187 13.51 1.21 10.68
CA ILE A 187 12.40 1.83 9.96
C ILE A 187 11.94 0.87 8.86
N VAL A 188 10.68 0.45 8.92
CA VAL A 188 10.07 -0.44 7.93
C VAL A 188 9.35 0.40 6.87
N ALA A 189 9.72 0.20 5.60
CA ALA A 189 9.16 0.85 4.43
C ALA A 189 8.92 -0.17 3.29
N SER A 190 8.42 -1.36 3.65
CA SER A 190 8.41 -2.56 2.81
C SER A 190 7.29 -2.61 1.77
N GLY A 191 6.37 -1.62 1.75
CA GLY A 191 5.24 -1.60 0.83
C GLY A 191 4.09 -2.52 1.24
N GLY A 192 3.15 -2.76 0.32
CA GLY A 192 1.90 -3.48 0.60
C GLY A 192 2.00 -5.00 0.51
N LEU A 193 0.83 -5.66 0.46
CA LEU A 193 0.67 -7.11 0.54
C LEU A 193 0.36 -7.79 -0.82
N ASN A 194 0.67 -7.14 -1.94
CA ASN A 194 0.25 -7.60 -3.28
C ASN A 194 0.62 -9.07 -3.58
N GLY A 195 1.80 -9.51 -3.14
CA GLY A 195 2.29 -10.86 -3.36
C GLY A 195 1.54 -11.94 -2.59
N MET A 196 0.84 -11.59 -1.51
CA MET A 196 -0.03 -12.52 -0.77
C MET A 196 -1.34 -12.80 -1.53
N PHE A 197 -1.75 -11.92 -2.45
CA PHE A 197 -2.99 -12.05 -3.24
C PHE A 197 -2.74 -12.51 -4.67
N GLY A 198 -1.58 -12.21 -5.26
CA GLY A 198 -1.23 -12.58 -6.62
C GLY A 198 -1.75 -11.60 -7.67
N ASN A 199 -3.03 -11.65 -8.02
CA ASN A 199 -3.63 -10.80 -9.06
C ASN A 199 -3.96 -9.40 -8.52
N ALA A 200 -3.00 -8.50 -8.60
CA ALA A 200 -3.12 -7.11 -8.17
C ALA A 200 -2.49 -6.18 -9.21
N THR A 201 -2.74 -4.88 -9.11
CA THR A 201 -2.05 -3.88 -9.94
C THR A 201 -0.60 -3.68 -9.52
N GLY A 202 -0.29 -3.99 -8.26
CA GLY A 202 1.06 -3.93 -7.71
C GLY A 202 1.91 -5.14 -8.05
N SER A 203 3.21 -5.04 -7.76
CA SER A 203 4.16 -6.11 -7.99
C SER A 203 3.95 -7.26 -7.00
N VAL A 204 3.96 -8.50 -7.50
CA VAL A 204 3.98 -9.72 -6.67
C VAL A 204 5.26 -9.82 -5.81
N ARG A 205 6.28 -9.02 -6.11
CA ARG A 205 7.49 -8.88 -5.28
C ARG A 205 7.26 -8.09 -3.99
N ASN A 206 6.17 -7.33 -3.88
CA ASN A 206 5.67 -6.84 -2.60
C ASN A 206 5.00 -8.01 -1.87
N THR A 207 5.82 -8.95 -1.41
CA THR A 207 5.38 -10.25 -0.90
C THR A 207 4.58 -10.17 0.39
N GLY A 208 4.62 -9.04 1.11
CA GLY A 208 4.08 -8.93 2.47
C GLY A 208 4.95 -9.60 3.54
N ALA A 209 6.04 -10.26 3.16
CA ALA A 209 6.87 -11.06 4.05
C ALA A 209 7.42 -10.29 5.26
N VAL A 210 7.80 -9.02 5.07
CA VAL A 210 8.28 -8.18 6.19
C VAL A 210 7.17 -7.96 7.20
N SER A 211 6.00 -7.46 6.76
CA SER A 211 4.84 -7.26 7.64
C SER A 211 4.40 -8.56 8.32
N ALA A 212 4.41 -9.67 7.59
CA ALA A 212 4.06 -10.99 8.11
C ALA A 212 5.06 -11.49 9.16
N SER A 213 6.35 -11.29 8.95
CA SER A 213 7.39 -11.64 9.92
C SER A 213 7.27 -10.80 11.20
N LEU A 214 7.04 -9.50 11.06
CA LEU A 214 6.82 -8.62 12.20
C LEU A 214 5.56 -8.98 12.98
N PHE A 215 4.47 -9.33 12.30
CA PHE A 215 3.26 -9.82 12.95
C PHE A 215 3.51 -11.12 13.73
N ALA A 216 4.26 -12.07 13.15
CA ALA A 216 4.68 -13.30 13.83
C ALA A 216 5.57 -13.03 15.05
N ASP A 217 6.34 -11.93 15.03
CA ASP A 217 7.15 -11.45 16.16
C ASP A 217 6.33 -10.68 17.21
N GLY A 218 5.01 -10.50 17.02
CA GLY A 218 4.11 -9.86 17.99
C GLY A 218 3.86 -8.36 17.73
N VAL A 219 4.36 -7.79 16.62
CA VAL A 219 4.00 -6.40 16.22
C VAL A 219 2.55 -6.36 15.78
N ALA A 220 1.77 -5.41 16.34
CA ALA A 220 0.35 -5.30 16.03
C ALA A 220 0.12 -4.87 14.56
N PHE A 221 -0.96 -5.41 13.95
CA PHE A 221 -1.40 -5.10 12.61
C PHE A 221 -2.85 -4.58 12.64
N ALA A 222 -3.13 -3.46 12.00
CA ALA A 222 -4.44 -2.83 12.05
C ALA A 222 -5.13 -2.76 10.70
N ASN A 223 -6.48 -2.77 10.71
CA ASN A 223 -7.35 -2.54 9.56
C ASN A 223 -7.07 -3.50 8.38
N GLY A 224 -6.68 -4.74 8.65
CA GLY A 224 -6.28 -5.73 7.65
C GLY A 224 -7.39 -6.08 6.64
N GLU A 225 -8.65 -5.85 6.97
CA GLU A 225 -9.81 -6.06 6.13
C GLU A 225 -9.99 -5.00 5.04
N PHE A 226 -9.35 -3.82 5.15
CA PHE A 226 -9.55 -2.74 4.19
C PHE A 226 -8.57 -2.83 3.02
N ILE A 227 -9.04 -3.46 1.96
CA ILE A 227 -8.33 -3.67 0.69
C ILE A 227 -9.02 -2.85 -0.39
N GLN A 228 -8.32 -1.86 -0.95
CA GLN A 228 -8.86 -1.02 -2.02
C GLN A 228 -8.78 -1.71 -3.38
N TYR A 229 -9.91 -1.82 -4.03
CA TYR A 229 -10.02 -2.22 -5.42
C TYR A 229 -10.04 -0.99 -6.31
N HIS A 230 -9.15 -0.94 -7.30
CA HIS A 230 -9.20 0.11 -8.32
C HIS A 230 -10.21 -0.29 -9.39
N PRO A 231 -11.19 0.59 -9.72
CA PRO A 231 -12.27 0.21 -10.63
C PRO A 231 -11.79 -0.02 -12.08
N THR A 232 -10.78 0.70 -12.53
CA THR A 232 -10.31 0.65 -13.91
C THR A 232 -9.01 -0.14 -14.04
N THR A 233 -9.11 -1.47 -14.03
CA THR A 233 -7.99 -2.37 -14.30
C THR A 233 -8.33 -3.35 -15.43
N VAL A 234 -7.31 -3.90 -16.08
CA VAL A 234 -7.48 -4.94 -17.09
C VAL A 234 -6.71 -6.19 -16.65
N PRO A 235 -7.39 -7.36 -16.53
CA PRO A 235 -6.71 -8.60 -16.19
C PRO A 235 -5.65 -8.97 -17.23
N MET A 236 -4.45 -9.26 -16.75
CA MET A 236 -3.32 -9.76 -17.53
C MET A 236 -2.85 -11.07 -16.93
N HIS A 237 -1.98 -11.79 -17.63
CA HIS A 237 -1.40 -13.01 -17.07
C HIS A 237 -0.60 -12.70 -15.80
N GLY A 238 -1.11 -13.15 -14.63
CA GLY A 238 -0.47 -13.02 -13.31
C GLY A 238 -0.51 -11.63 -12.65
N LYS A 239 -1.19 -10.64 -13.24
CA LYS A 239 -1.38 -9.30 -12.65
C LYS A 239 -2.55 -8.56 -13.30
N HIS A 240 -2.88 -7.39 -12.76
CA HIS A 240 -3.79 -6.44 -13.41
C HIS A 240 -3.01 -5.23 -13.96
N LEU A 241 -3.28 -4.85 -15.21
CA LEU A 241 -2.83 -3.57 -15.76
C LEU A 241 -3.71 -2.45 -15.18
N LEU A 242 -3.10 -1.46 -14.56
CA LEU A 242 -3.81 -0.28 -14.09
C LEU A 242 -4.14 0.64 -15.27
N ILE A 243 -5.39 1.03 -15.41
CA ILE A 243 -5.78 2.19 -16.22
C ILE A 243 -6.01 3.34 -15.24
N THR A 244 -5.14 4.33 -15.31
CA THR A 244 -5.08 5.40 -14.30
C THR A 244 -6.42 6.13 -14.12
N GLU A 245 -6.72 6.53 -12.91
CA GLU A 245 -7.88 7.34 -12.56
C GLU A 245 -7.95 8.67 -13.33
N ALA A 246 -6.82 9.15 -13.84
CA ALA A 246 -6.75 10.36 -14.65
C ALA A 246 -7.71 10.34 -15.85
N VAL A 247 -8.01 9.16 -16.43
CA VAL A 247 -9.01 9.05 -17.52
C VAL A 247 -10.38 9.53 -17.05
N ARG A 248 -10.81 9.11 -15.86
CA ARG A 248 -12.08 9.56 -15.25
C ARG A 248 -12.02 11.02 -14.81
N GLY A 249 -10.87 11.45 -14.28
CA GLY A 249 -10.61 12.85 -13.92
C GLY A 249 -10.66 13.82 -15.11
N GLU A 250 -10.33 13.36 -16.31
CA GLU A 250 -10.45 14.11 -17.57
C GLU A 250 -11.80 13.83 -18.28
N SER A 251 -12.81 13.36 -17.55
CA SER A 251 -14.19 13.08 -18.01
C SER A 251 -14.38 11.79 -18.83
N GLY A 252 -13.49 10.81 -18.70
CA GLY A 252 -13.74 9.46 -19.22
C GLY A 252 -14.91 8.79 -18.50
N ARG A 253 -15.72 8.00 -19.23
CA ARG A 253 -17.01 7.49 -18.77
C ARG A 253 -17.04 5.98 -18.66
N LEU A 254 -17.55 5.46 -17.54
CA LEU A 254 -17.83 4.05 -17.35
C LEU A 254 -19.22 3.71 -17.86
N PHE A 255 -19.34 2.60 -18.59
CA PHE A 255 -20.63 2.08 -19.03
C PHE A 255 -20.66 0.56 -19.11
N ALA A 256 -21.86 -0.01 -19.02
CA ALA A 256 -22.17 -1.38 -19.41
C ALA A 256 -23.12 -1.37 -20.62
N LEU A 257 -23.37 -2.53 -21.23
CA LEU A 257 -24.42 -2.64 -22.23
C LEU A 257 -25.73 -3.10 -21.57
N GLN A 258 -26.81 -2.40 -21.89
CA GLN A 258 -28.18 -2.79 -21.55
C GLN A 258 -29.00 -2.75 -22.84
N ASP A 259 -29.59 -3.89 -23.22
CA ASP A 259 -30.34 -4.04 -24.46
C ASP A 259 -29.56 -3.58 -25.71
N GLY A 260 -28.24 -3.85 -25.71
CA GLY A 260 -27.32 -3.48 -26.78
C GLY A 260 -26.94 -1.99 -26.84
N LYS A 261 -27.39 -1.17 -25.88
CA LYS A 261 -27.07 0.27 -25.78
C LYS A 261 -26.17 0.57 -24.58
N PRO A 262 -25.32 1.60 -24.66
CA PRO A 262 -24.53 2.05 -23.50
C PRO A 262 -25.44 2.51 -22.35
N PHE A 263 -25.20 1.94 -21.17
CA PHE A 263 -25.84 2.27 -19.90
C PHE A 263 -24.76 2.89 -18.99
N TYR A 264 -24.82 4.18 -18.76
CA TYR A 264 -23.85 4.96 -17.98
C TYR A 264 -24.21 4.91 -16.49
N PHE A 265 -24.09 3.73 -15.90
CA PHE A 265 -24.61 3.37 -14.57
C PHE A 265 -24.14 4.28 -13.42
N MET A 266 -22.92 4.82 -13.50
CA MET A 266 -22.44 5.76 -12.47
C MET A 266 -23.13 7.11 -12.55
N GLU A 267 -23.35 7.63 -13.74
CA GLU A 267 -23.99 8.94 -13.96
C GLU A 267 -25.48 8.89 -13.64
N GLU A 268 -26.15 7.76 -13.94
CA GLU A 268 -27.57 7.60 -13.63
C GLU A 268 -27.82 7.44 -12.13
N LYS A 269 -26.95 6.70 -11.44
CA LYS A 269 -27.12 6.42 -10.01
C LYS A 269 -26.56 7.53 -9.11
N TYR A 270 -25.52 8.23 -9.55
CA TYR A 270 -24.80 9.26 -8.79
C TYR A 270 -24.63 10.52 -9.64
N PRO A 271 -25.71 11.29 -9.91
CA PRO A 271 -25.68 12.38 -10.89
C PRO A 271 -24.72 13.53 -10.55
N GLU A 272 -24.37 13.72 -9.27
CA GLU A 272 -23.47 14.81 -8.85
C GLU A 272 -21.99 14.50 -9.15
N LEU A 273 -21.52 13.32 -8.78
CA LEU A 273 -20.11 12.92 -8.92
C LEU A 273 -19.88 11.94 -10.08
N GLY A 274 -20.86 11.12 -10.42
CA GLY A 274 -20.77 10.16 -11.52
C GLY A 274 -19.53 9.30 -11.45
N ASN A 275 -18.70 9.38 -12.47
CA ASN A 275 -17.44 8.62 -12.56
C ASN A 275 -16.33 9.09 -11.58
N LEU A 276 -16.57 10.17 -10.82
CA LEU A 276 -15.68 10.66 -9.77
C LEU A 276 -16.14 10.27 -8.34
N MET A 277 -17.10 9.34 -8.22
CA MET A 277 -17.39 8.72 -6.93
C MET A 277 -16.12 8.06 -6.35
N PRO A 278 -16.03 7.90 -5.01
CA PRO A 278 -14.95 7.15 -4.39
C PRO A 278 -14.77 5.74 -4.98
N ARG A 279 -13.54 5.22 -4.95
CA ARG A 279 -13.18 3.94 -5.60
C ARG A 279 -13.97 2.75 -5.09
N ASP A 280 -14.22 2.69 -3.79
CA ASP A 280 -15.02 1.65 -3.14
C ASP A 280 -16.45 1.58 -3.70
N VAL A 281 -17.06 2.75 -3.92
CA VAL A 281 -18.41 2.85 -4.50
C VAL A 281 -18.41 2.35 -5.94
N ILE A 282 -17.49 2.84 -6.77
CA ILE A 282 -17.44 2.44 -8.20
C ILE A 282 -17.15 0.95 -8.32
N ALA A 283 -16.15 0.44 -7.59
CA ALA A 283 -15.79 -0.98 -7.64
C ALA A 283 -16.95 -1.90 -7.22
N ARG A 284 -17.77 -1.48 -6.24
CA ARG A 284 -18.96 -2.22 -5.83
C ARG A 284 -20.06 -2.21 -6.91
N GLU A 285 -20.31 -1.06 -7.55
CA GLU A 285 -21.29 -0.97 -8.64
C GLU A 285 -20.86 -1.85 -9.85
N GLU A 286 -19.59 -1.79 -10.20
CA GLU A 286 -19.03 -2.66 -11.25
C GLU A 286 -19.15 -4.13 -10.88
N TRP A 287 -18.84 -4.50 -9.64
CA TRP A 287 -18.96 -5.88 -9.15
C TRP A 287 -20.40 -6.39 -9.31
N MET A 288 -21.42 -5.60 -8.92
CA MET A 288 -22.83 -5.96 -9.07
C MET A 288 -23.21 -6.22 -10.52
N LEU A 289 -22.72 -5.43 -11.47
CA LEU A 289 -22.98 -5.62 -12.89
C LEU A 289 -22.25 -6.85 -13.45
N LEU A 290 -21.00 -7.08 -13.02
CA LEU A 290 -20.23 -8.26 -13.39
C LEU A 290 -20.89 -9.57 -12.90
N GLN A 291 -21.50 -9.58 -11.69
CA GLN A 291 -22.29 -10.74 -11.22
C GLN A 291 -23.52 -11.01 -12.08
N GLN A 292 -24.03 -10.01 -12.79
CA GLN A 292 -25.11 -10.15 -13.78
C GLN A 292 -24.61 -10.59 -15.17
N GLY A 293 -23.31 -10.88 -15.31
CA GLY A 293 -22.68 -11.26 -16.57
C GLY A 293 -22.47 -10.09 -17.54
N LYS A 294 -22.59 -8.82 -17.06
CA LYS A 294 -22.36 -7.64 -17.90
C LYS A 294 -20.88 -7.31 -17.96
N GLN A 295 -20.38 -6.93 -19.13
CA GLN A 295 -19.03 -6.38 -19.32
C GLN A 295 -19.04 -4.88 -19.04
N ILE A 296 -18.00 -4.39 -18.34
CA ILE A 296 -17.79 -2.97 -18.07
C ILE A 296 -16.75 -2.41 -19.02
N TRP A 297 -16.98 -1.18 -19.45
CA TRP A 297 -16.12 -0.46 -20.39
C TRP A 297 -15.80 0.93 -19.87
N LEU A 298 -14.54 1.36 -20.08
CA LEU A 298 -14.10 2.75 -19.89
C LEU A 298 -13.97 3.43 -21.26
N ASP A 299 -14.76 4.47 -21.50
CA ASP A 299 -14.79 5.21 -22.75
C ASP A 299 -14.05 6.55 -22.63
N MET A 300 -13.09 6.80 -23.50
CA MET A 300 -12.38 8.05 -23.62
C MET A 300 -12.41 8.62 -25.06
N ARG A 301 -13.21 8.03 -25.95
CA ARG A 301 -13.26 8.39 -27.39
C ARG A 301 -13.81 9.81 -27.63
N HIS A 302 -14.63 10.31 -26.71
CA HIS A 302 -15.25 11.65 -26.77
C HIS A 302 -14.33 12.76 -26.24
N LEU A 303 -13.21 12.40 -25.58
CA LEU A 303 -12.28 13.38 -25.02
C LEU A 303 -11.55 14.16 -26.13
N ASP A 304 -11.18 15.40 -25.83
CA ASP A 304 -10.38 16.22 -26.74
C ASP A 304 -9.05 15.53 -27.09
N LYS A 305 -8.65 15.61 -28.38
CA LYS A 305 -7.44 14.97 -28.89
C LYS A 305 -6.17 15.47 -28.19
N ASN A 306 -6.13 16.73 -27.78
CA ASN A 306 -4.99 17.27 -27.06
C ASN A 306 -4.88 16.63 -25.67
N ILE A 307 -6.00 16.47 -24.93
CA ILE A 307 -6.04 15.76 -23.65
C ILE A 307 -5.55 14.31 -23.81
N GLN A 308 -6.07 13.62 -24.83
CA GLN A 308 -5.65 12.24 -25.13
C GLN A 308 -4.13 12.13 -25.37
N GLN A 309 -3.57 13.04 -26.18
CA GLN A 309 -2.16 13.00 -26.60
C GLN A 309 -1.18 13.59 -25.59
N THR A 310 -1.62 14.38 -24.63
CA THR A 310 -0.77 15.00 -23.59
C THR A 310 -0.99 14.36 -22.25
N LYS A 311 -2.11 14.63 -21.57
CA LYS A 311 -2.40 14.17 -20.21
C LYS A 311 -2.58 12.66 -20.10
N LEU A 312 -3.14 12.01 -21.15
CA LEU A 312 -3.45 10.57 -21.18
C LEU A 312 -2.57 9.78 -22.14
N ARG A 313 -1.46 10.34 -22.60
CA ARG A 313 -0.53 9.68 -23.55
C ARG A 313 -0.03 8.33 -23.02
N GLY A 314 0.20 8.20 -21.70
CA GLY A 314 0.60 6.93 -21.08
C GLY A 314 -0.46 5.84 -21.28
N VAL A 315 -1.73 6.18 -21.10
CA VAL A 315 -2.85 5.24 -21.33
C VAL A 315 -2.90 4.76 -22.78
N LEU A 316 -2.68 5.67 -23.76
CA LEU A 316 -2.61 5.29 -25.17
C LEU A 316 -1.49 4.28 -25.42
N ASN A 317 -0.32 4.54 -24.86
CA ASN A 317 0.86 3.66 -25.00
C ASN A 317 0.60 2.29 -24.35
N ASP A 318 0.10 2.26 -23.13
CA ASP A 318 -0.15 1.03 -22.38
C ASP A 318 -1.24 0.18 -23.04
N CYS A 319 -2.33 0.79 -23.51
CA CYS A 319 -3.36 0.09 -24.26
C CYS A 319 -2.84 -0.47 -25.59
N SER A 320 -2.02 0.30 -26.30
CA SER A 320 -1.41 -0.17 -27.55
C SER A 320 -0.42 -1.31 -27.30
N GLN A 321 0.45 -1.17 -26.31
CA GLN A 321 1.54 -2.10 -26.04
C GLN A 321 1.05 -3.41 -25.40
N PHE A 322 0.15 -3.32 -24.43
CA PHE A 322 -0.26 -4.48 -23.62
C PHE A 322 -1.59 -5.10 -24.06
N LEU A 323 -2.49 -4.31 -24.66
CA LEU A 323 -3.83 -4.77 -25.04
C LEU A 323 -4.04 -4.84 -26.54
N SER A 324 -3.08 -4.35 -27.34
CA SER A 324 -3.26 -4.19 -28.80
C SER A 324 -4.53 -3.41 -29.16
N LEU A 325 -4.87 -2.38 -28.35
CA LEU A 325 -6.10 -1.62 -28.42
C LEU A 325 -5.79 -0.13 -28.59
N ASP A 326 -6.49 0.52 -29.53
CA ASP A 326 -6.50 1.99 -29.66
C ASP A 326 -7.71 2.56 -28.90
N PRO A 327 -7.52 3.14 -27.70
CA PRO A 327 -8.65 3.59 -26.87
C PRO A 327 -9.30 4.88 -27.42
N THR A 328 -8.71 5.50 -28.44
CA THR A 328 -9.35 6.62 -29.16
C THR A 328 -10.43 6.13 -30.13
N LYS A 329 -10.44 4.84 -30.47
CA LYS A 329 -11.40 4.20 -31.40
C LYS A 329 -12.31 3.19 -30.72
N LYS A 330 -11.84 2.51 -29.69
CA LYS A 330 -12.59 1.46 -28.98
C LYS A 330 -12.50 1.68 -27.47
N PRO A 331 -13.59 1.47 -26.71
CA PRO A 331 -13.54 1.57 -25.25
C PRO A 331 -12.65 0.46 -24.66
N ILE A 332 -12.09 0.72 -23.49
CA ILE A 332 -11.21 -0.20 -22.78
C ILE A 332 -12.09 -1.13 -21.93
N PRO A 333 -11.99 -2.48 -22.06
CA PRO A 333 -12.67 -3.38 -21.14
C PRO A 333 -12.00 -3.33 -19.77
N VAL A 334 -12.76 -3.08 -18.70
CA VAL A 334 -12.23 -2.93 -17.35
C VAL A 334 -12.96 -3.81 -16.34
N VAL A 335 -12.26 -4.14 -15.26
CA VAL A 335 -12.81 -4.80 -14.08
C VAL A 335 -12.14 -4.21 -12.83
N PRO A 336 -12.77 -4.26 -11.64
CA PRO A 336 -12.11 -3.91 -10.40
C PRO A 336 -10.94 -4.86 -10.10
N GLY A 337 -9.82 -4.33 -9.63
CA GLY A 337 -8.66 -5.12 -9.26
C GLY A 337 -8.00 -4.62 -7.96
N ILE A 338 -7.42 -5.54 -7.18
CA ILE A 338 -6.68 -5.20 -5.95
C ILE A 338 -5.59 -4.19 -6.28
N HIS A 339 -5.54 -3.11 -5.49
CA HIS A 339 -4.68 -1.97 -5.80
C HIS A 339 -3.88 -1.43 -4.63
N TYR A 340 -4.49 -1.29 -3.45
CA TYR A 340 -3.84 -0.68 -2.28
C TYR A 340 -4.36 -1.30 -0.97
N PHE A 341 -3.47 -1.41 0.01
CA PHE A 341 -3.80 -1.90 1.34
C PHE A 341 -3.82 -0.73 2.32
N MET A 342 -5.00 -0.39 2.87
CA MET A 342 -5.14 0.67 3.86
C MET A 342 -4.69 0.22 5.24
N GLY A 343 -4.87 -1.06 5.55
CA GLY A 343 -4.33 -1.71 6.74
C GLY A 343 -2.83 -1.95 6.64
N GLY A 344 -2.21 -2.18 7.79
CA GLY A 344 -0.77 -2.37 7.90
C GLY A 344 -0.31 -2.48 9.35
N ILE A 345 0.99 -2.40 9.56
CA ILE A 345 1.61 -2.31 10.88
C ILE A 345 0.99 -1.13 11.63
N LEU A 346 0.48 -1.38 12.83
CA LEU A 346 -0.09 -0.34 13.68
C LEU A 346 1.00 0.63 14.12
N VAL A 347 0.78 1.92 13.88
CA VAL A 347 1.69 3.00 14.29
C VAL A 347 0.95 4.13 14.97
N ASP A 348 1.67 4.88 15.82
CA ASP A 348 1.20 6.16 16.35
C ASP A 348 1.44 7.31 15.33
N ARG A 349 1.06 8.54 15.71
CA ARG A 349 1.27 9.75 14.88
C ARG A 349 2.75 10.03 14.56
N GLN A 350 3.67 9.51 15.36
CA GLN A 350 5.11 9.59 15.19
C GLN A 350 5.69 8.38 14.44
N HIS A 351 4.83 7.55 13.84
CA HIS A 351 5.23 6.33 13.14
C HIS A 351 5.97 5.28 13.99
N ARG A 352 5.84 5.34 15.33
CA ARG A 352 6.32 4.29 16.23
C ARG A 352 5.35 3.12 16.21
N THR A 353 5.88 1.91 16.21
CA THR A 353 5.08 0.68 16.35
C THR A 353 4.86 0.35 17.84
N THR A 354 4.19 -0.78 18.10
CA THR A 354 4.05 -1.33 19.45
C THR A 354 5.35 -1.88 20.05
N MET A 355 6.44 -1.94 19.28
CA MET A 355 7.77 -2.34 19.75
C MET A 355 8.73 -1.16 19.76
N ARG A 356 9.38 -0.93 20.88
CA ARG A 356 10.36 0.14 21.04
C ARG A 356 11.52 -0.01 20.08
N GLY A 357 11.88 1.06 19.35
CA GLY A 357 12.97 1.06 18.37
C GLY A 357 12.58 0.56 16.99
N LEU A 358 11.29 0.28 16.77
CA LEU A 358 10.72 -0.09 15.50
C LEU A 358 9.71 0.97 15.02
N TYR A 359 9.90 1.43 13.80
CA TYR A 359 9.06 2.43 13.12
C TYR A 359 8.57 1.84 11.80
N ALA A 360 7.39 2.29 11.32
CA ALA A 360 6.90 1.86 10.02
C ALA A 360 6.27 3.01 9.23
N SER A 361 6.43 3.02 7.91
CA SER A 361 5.93 4.09 7.04
C SER A 361 5.61 3.62 5.63
N GLY A 362 4.82 4.41 4.91
CA GLY A 362 4.31 4.07 3.60
C GLY A 362 3.20 3.02 3.66
N GLU A 363 3.01 2.25 2.59
CA GLU A 363 1.88 1.33 2.47
C GLU A 363 1.90 0.15 3.46
N CYS A 364 3.05 -0.16 4.08
CA CYS A 364 3.10 -1.18 5.14
C CYS A 364 2.57 -0.69 6.51
N ALA A 365 2.33 0.61 6.68
CA ALA A 365 1.86 1.20 7.93
C ALA A 365 0.38 1.61 7.83
N CYS A 366 -0.40 1.31 8.88
CA CYS A 366 -1.79 1.74 9.00
C CYS A 366 -1.84 3.10 9.72
N GLN A 367 -2.15 4.20 8.99
CA GLN A 367 -2.22 5.53 9.61
C GLN A 367 -3.29 6.45 9.00
N TYR A 368 -3.19 6.84 7.71
CA TYR A 368 -3.90 7.99 7.16
C TYR A 368 -5.21 7.69 6.42
N HIS A 369 -5.49 6.43 6.11
CA HIS A 369 -6.44 6.11 5.05
C HIS A 369 -7.78 5.55 5.54
N GLY A 370 -7.87 5.10 6.79
CA GLY A 370 -9.09 4.51 7.33
C GLY A 370 -9.64 3.39 6.46
N ALA A 371 -10.95 3.41 6.21
CA ALA A 371 -11.65 2.36 5.48
C ALA A 371 -11.53 2.45 3.95
N ASN A 372 -11.06 3.58 3.40
CA ASN A 372 -10.84 3.76 1.96
C ASN A 372 -9.95 4.96 1.70
N ARG A 373 -8.97 4.83 0.81
CA ARG A 373 -7.96 5.84 0.52
C ARG A 373 -8.42 6.83 -0.54
N LEU A 374 -8.30 8.12 -0.24
CA LEU A 374 -8.48 9.19 -1.23
C LEU A 374 -7.39 9.09 -2.32
N GLY A 375 -7.78 9.23 -3.60
CA GLY A 375 -6.83 9.27 -4.70
C GLY A 375 -5.79 10.38 -4.52
N GLY A 376 -4.52 10.13 -4.87
CA GLY A 376 -3.42 11.09 -4.69
C GLY A 376 -2.73 11.09 -3.31
N ASN A 377 -3.32 10.47 -2.27
CA ASN A 377 -2.74 10.44 -0.92
C ASN A 377 -1.70 9.32 -0.70
N SER A 378 -1.56 8.34 -1.60
CA SER A 378 -0.62 7.23 -1.39
C SER A 378 0.84 7.68 -1.37
N LEU A 379 1.27 8.42 -2.40
CA LEU A 379 2.64 8.95 -2.45
C LEU A 379 2.86 10.01 -1.38
N LEU A 380 1.87 10.87 -1.12
CA LEU A 380 1.94 11.87 -0.05
C LEU A 380 2.19 11.21 1.31
N GLY A 381 1.38 10.21 1.67
CA GLY A 381 1.53 9.46 2.93
C GLY A 381 2.86 8.72 3.03
N ALA A 382 3.38 8.19 1.90
CA ALA A 382 4.69 7.55 1.87
C ALA A 382 5.84 8.54 2.11
N ILE A 383 5.80 9.72 1.50
CA ILE A 383 6.82 10.76 1.65
C ILE A 383 6.79 11.32 3.08
N TYR A 384 5.62 11.75 3.53
CA TYR A 384 5.42 12.32 4.85
C TYR A 384 5.78 11.31 5.95
N GLY A 385 5.20 10.11 5.88
CA GLY A 385 5.43 9.06 6.88
C GLY A 385 6.90 8.63 6.94
N GLY A 386 7.61 8.55 5.80
CA GLY A 386 9.05 8.27 5.77
C GLY A 386 9.87 9.35 6.50
N THR A 387 9.51 10.60 6.28
CA THR A 387 10.14 11.74 6.96
C THR A 387 9.89 11.71 8.47
N ILE A 388 8.64 11.53 8.91
CA ILE A 388 8.28 11.47 10.33
C ILE A 388 8.90 10.26 11.03
N ALA A 389 8.91 9.08 10.41
CA ALA A 389 9.57 7.91 10.98
C ALA A 389 11.06 8.14 11.22
N ALA A 390 11.74 8.81 10.29
CA ALA A 390 13.14 9.20 10.45
C ALA A 390 13.36 10.20 11.59
N GLN A 391 12.53 11.25 11.66
CA GLN A 391 12.58 12.26 12.73
C GLN A 391 12.35 11.60 14.10
N SER A 392 11.39 10.72 14.22
CA SER A 392 11.10 9.98 15.45
C SER A 392 12.26 9.06 15.85
N ALA A 393 12.82 8.34 14.88
CA ALA A 393 13.99 7.49 15.14
C ALA A 393 15.21 8.28 15.61
N MET A 394 15.38 9.53 15.15
CA MET A 394 16.42 10.43 15.64
C MET A 394 16.12 10.98 17.04
N ALA A 395 14.88 11.38 17.29
CA ALA A 395 14.46 12.01 18.54
C ALA A 395 14.46 11.03 19.72
N ASP A 396 14.12 9.77 19.49
CA ASP A 396 14.03 8.76 20.53
C ASP A 396 15.40 8.39 21.07
N SER A 397 15.65 8.77 22.34
CA SER A 397 16.93 8.57 23.01
C SER A 397 16.87 7.37 23.95
N PHE A 398 17.37 6.21 23.49
CA PHE A 398 17.57 5.02 24.31
C PHE A 398 18.73 4.19 23.77
N LYS A 399 19.36 3.43 24.67
CA LYS A 399 20.47 2.58 24.29
C LYS A 399 19.98 1.31 23.60
N ILE A 400 20.56 0.96 22.46
CA ILE A 400 20.34 -0.32 21.79
C ILE A 400 21.17 -1.40 22.47
N PRO A 401 20.56 -2.43 23.08
CA PRO A 401 21.31 -3.54 23.63
C PRO A 401 22.04 -4.30 22.51
N GLN A 402 23.26 -4.74 22.81
CA GLN A 402 23.93 -5.72 21.96
C GLN A 402 23.31 -7.10 22.26
N VAL A 403 22.80 -7.73 21.23
CA VAL A 403 22.19 -9.07 21.30
C VAL A 403 22.88 -9.95 20.28
N GLU A 404 23.39 -11.10 20.71
CA GLU A 404 23.85 -12.13 19.78
C GLU A 404 22.63 -12.78 19.10
N ASP A 405 22.77 -13.05 17.81
CA ASP A 405 21.76 -13.80 17.09
C ASP A 405 21.81 -15.26 17.54
N THR A 406 20.98 -15.62 18.51
CA THR A 406 20.87 -16.98 19.03
C THR A 406 19.88 -17.84 18.23
N HIS A 407 19.37 -17.35 17.10
CA HIS A 407 18.41 -18.10 16.31
C HIS A 407 19.12 -19.30 15.66
N ILE A 408 19.12 -20.43 16.37
CA ILE A 408 19.41 -21.71 15.76
C ILE A 408 18.23 -22.02 14.84
N SER A 409 18.48 -22.10 13.53
CA SER A 409 17.46 -22.59 12.60
C SER A 409 17.02 -23.97 13.15
N LYS A 410 15.78 -24.02 13.68
CA LYS A 410 15.22 -25.28 14.13
C LYS A 410 15.34 -26.26 12.97
N SER A 411 15.96 -27.39 13.18
CA SER A 411 15.95 -28.50 12.22
C SER A 411 14.49 -28.94 12.07
N VAL A 412 13.84 -28.38 11.07
CA VAL A 412 12.47 -28.76 10.69
C VAL A 412 12.61 -30.09 9.94
N HIS A 413 11.77 -31.06 10.25
CA HIS A 413 11.74 -32.33 9.53
C HIS A 413 11.51 -32.01 8.03
N ALA A 414 12.37 -32.59 7.18
CA ALA A 414 12.25 -32.44 5.73
C ALA A 414 10.86 -32.92 5.29
N GLY A 415 10.14 -32.03 4.62
CA GLY A 415 8.86 -32.32 3.99
C GLY A 415 9.03 -32.78 2.54
N LYS A 416 7.93 -32.78 1.82
CA LYS A 416 7.89 -33.10 0.40
C LYS A 416 8.37 -31.89 -0.41
N ASP A 417 9.20 -32.11 -1.42
CA ASP A 417 9.64 -31.07 -2.35
C ASP A 417 8.44 -30.42 -3.08
N GLY A 418 8.48 -29.08 -3.24
CA GLY A 418 7.43 -28.33 -3.93
C GLY A 418 6.31 -27.82 -3.01
N CYS A 419 6.29 -28.17 -1.71
CA CYS A 419 5.26 -27.72 -0.77
C CYS A 419 5.17 -26.20 -0.64
N TYR A 420 6.29 -25.48 -0.80
CA TYR A 420 6.33 -24.02 -0.77
C TYR A 420 5.49 -23.41 -1.92
N VAL A 421 5.71 -23.89 -3.16
CA VAL A 421 5.00 -23.34 -4.35
C VAL A 421 3.51 -23.58 -4.24
N ASP A 422 3.11 -24.80 -3.88
CA ASP A 422 1.70 -25.17 -3.72
C ASP A 422 1.07 -24.34 -2.58
N GLY A 423 1.78 -24.19 -1.46
CA GLY A 423 1.32 -23.42 -0.31
C GLY A 423 1.11 -21.95 -0.62
N ILE A 424 2.04 -21.30 -1.36
CA ILE A 424 1.89 -19.89 -1.76
C ILE A 424 0.76 -19.69 -2.77
N LEU A 425 0.55 -20.62 -3.67
CA LEU A 425 -0.57 -20.58 -4.63
C LEU A 425 -1.91 -20.75 -3.93
N ASN A 426 -1.99 -21.68 -2.96
CA ASN A 426 -3.20 -21.87 -2.16
C ASN A 426 -3.50 -20.63 -1.30
N LEU A 427 -2.52 -20.09 -0.58
CA LEU A 427 -2.68 -18.85 0.19
C LEU A 427 -3.25 -17.71 -0.67
N ARG A 428 -2.69 -17.49 -1.87
CA ARG A 428 -3.18 -16.48 -2.82
C ARG A 428 -4.61 -16.73 -3.25
N HIS A 429 -4.93 -17.98 -3.58
CA HIS A 429 -6.28 -18.36 -3.99
C HIS A 429 -7.30 -18.07 -2.89
N VAL A 430 -7.03 -18.53 -1.67
CA VAL A 430 -7.89 -18.35 -0.50
C VAL A 430 -8.13 -16.86 -0.22
N LEU A 431 -7.05 -16.07 -0.10
CA LEU A 431 -7.17 -14.65 0.24
C LEU A 431 -7.89 -13.84 -0.85
N GLN A 432 -7.56 -14.08 -2.12
CA GLN A 432 -8.18 -13.39 -3.25
C GLN A 432 -9.68 -13.66 -3.35
N HIS A 433 -10.09 -14.90 -3.07
CA HIS A 433 -11.49 -15.31 -3.15
C HIS A 433 -12.33 -14.79 -1.99
N SER A 434 -11.76 -14.82 -0.78
CA SER A 434 -12.51 -14.54 0.45
C SER A 434 -12.50 -13.08 0.86
N LEU A 435 -11.42 -12.34 0.53
CA LEU A 435 -11.29 -10.89 0.78
C LEU A 435 -11.63 -10.07 -0.48
N GLY A 436 -12.58 -10.54 -1.27
CA GLY A 436 -13.13 -9.84 -2.43
C GLY A 436 -13.88 -8.55 -2.08
N ILE A 437 -14.49 -7.92 -3.09
CA ILE A 437 -15.25 -6.66 -2.92
C ILE A 437 -16.46 -6.86 -2.01
N VAL A 438 -17.17 -7.98 -2.13
CA VAL A 438 -18.29 -8.36 -1.27
C VAL A 438 -17.96 -9.66 -0.55
N ARG A 439 -18.22 -9.73 0.74
CA ARG A 439 -17.82 -10.80 1.66
C ARG A 439 -19.03 -11.29 2.45
N GLU A 440 -18.95 -12.49 2.98
CA GLU A 440 -19.94 -13.06 3.90
C GLU A 440 -19.27 -13.95 4.95
N GLU A 441 -19.86 -14.09 6.13
CA GLU A 441 -19.30 -14.83 7.26
C GLU A 441 -18.91 -16.27 6.87
N ARG A 442 -19.81 -16.98 6.17
CA ARG A 442 -19.58 -18.36 5.75
C ARG A 442 -18.30 -18.52 4.92
N THR A 443 -18.07 -17.62 3.97
CA THR A 443 -16.87 -17.64 3.10
C THR A 443 -15.62 -17.31 3.88
N LEU A 444 -15.68 -16.30 4.78
CA LEU A 444 -14.54 -15.92 5.62
C LEU A 444 -14.14 -17.04 6.58
N GLN A 445 -15.11 -17.70 7.23
CA GLN A 445 -14.84 -18.80 8.16
C GLN A 445 -14.31 -20.05 7.45
N ALA A 446 -14.84 -20.38 6.25
CA ALA A 446 -14.33 -21.49 5.45
C ALA A 446 -12.86 -21.24 5.02
N ALA A 447 -12.55 -20.02 4.59
CA ALA A 447 -11.20 -19.60 4.24
C ALA A 447 -10.25 -19.64 5.44
N LEU A 448 -10.70 -19.19 6.60
CA LEU A 448 -9.90 -19.25 7.84
C LEU A 448 -9.56 -20.71 8.19
N ALA A 449 -10.55 -21.62 8.14
CA ALA A 449 -10.32 -23.03 8.39
C ALA A 449 -9.34 -23.65 7.38
N GLU A 450 -9.38 -23.23 6.12
CA GLU A 450 -8.44 -23.68 5.08
C GLU A 450 -7.01 -23.23 5.39
N LEU A 451 -6.80 -21.95 5.77
CA LEU A 451 -5.47 -21.46 6.15
C LEU A 451 -4.96 -22.10 7.45
N GLN A 452 -5.83 -22.41 8.41
CA GLN A 452 -5.46 -23.14 9.62
C GLN A 452 -5.02 -24.58 9.29
N ASN A 453 -5.76 -25.28 8.44
CA ASN A 453 -5.37 -26.60 7.94
C ASN A 453 -4.03 -26.55 7.19
N LEU A 454 -3.82 -25.53 6.35
CA LEU A 454 -2.55 -25.32 5.67
C LEU A 454 -1.42 -25.14 6.69
N GLN A 455 -1.63 -24.34 7.75
CA GLN A 455 -0.65 -24.13 8.83
C GLN A 455 -0.27 -25.45 9.55
N GLU A 456 -1.24 -26.31 9.85
CA GLU A 456 -1.03 -27.60 10.52
C GLU A 456 -0.29 -28.62 9.64
N GLN A 457 -0.52 -28.56 8.33
CA GLN A 457 0.07 -29.47 7.35
C GLN A 457 1.40 -28.98 6.78
N MET A 458 1.79 -27.73 7.09
CA MET A 458 3.06 -27.17 6.61
C MET A 458 4.24 -27.99 7.13
N THR A 459 5.01 -28.49 6.19
CA THR A 459 6.30 -29.13 6.43
C THR A 459 7.39 -28.30 5.76
N TYR A 460 8.62 -28.45 6.23
CA TYR A 460 9.77 -27.76 5.63
C TYR A 460 10.04 -28.30 4.22
N ASP A 461 9.99 -27.44 3.23
CA ASP A 461 10.35 -27.78 1.84
C ASP A 461 11.87 -27.69 1.68
N ALA A 462 12.53 -28.84 1.49
CA ALA A 462 13.98 -28.91 1.33
C ALA A 462 14.46 -28.33 -0.02
N SER A 463 13.57 -28.19 -0.99
CA SER A 463 13.86 -27.55 -2.29
C SER A 463 13.75 -26.02 -2.24
N ALA A 464 13.11 -25.47 -1.21
CA ALA A 464 12.96 -24.03 -0.99
C ALA A 464 14.02 -23.53 0.02
N SER A 465 14.34 -22.24 -0.07
CA SER A 465 15.24 -21.59 0.89
C SER A 465 14.61 -21.47 2.29
N VAL A 466 15.44 -21.26 3.30
CA VAL A 466 14.97 -20.96 4.67
C VAL A 466 14.02 -19.76 4.68
N TYR A 467 14.36 -18.72 3.91
CA TYR A 467 13.52 -17.53 3.75
C TYR A 467 12.14 -17.86 3.19
N GLU A 468 12.06 -18.66 2.12
CA GLU A 468 10.80 -19.01 1.46
C GLU A 468 9.89 -19.83 2.40
N ASN A 469 10.45 -20.80 3.09
CA ASN A 469 9.71 -21.58 4.09
C ASN A 469 9.15 -20.69 5.21
N GLN A 470 9.97 -19.80 5.77
CA GLN A 470 9.55 -18.87 6.81
C GLN A 470 8.53 -17.85 6.28
N MET A 471 8.72 -17.35 5.07
CA MET A 471 7.79 -16.44 4.43
C MET A 471 6.41 -17.07 4.28
N LEU A 472 6.30 -18.31 3.81
CA LEU A 472 5.01 -18.98 3.67
C LEU A 472 4.29 -19.11 5.01
N GLN A 473 5.00 -19.54 6.06
CA GLN A 473 4.43 -19.68 7.42
C GLN A 473 3.91 -18.34 7.95
N ASN A 474 4.73 -17.29 7.85
CA ASN A 474 4.38 -15.97 8.36
C ASN A 474 3.26 -15.31 7.55
N CYS A 475 3.29 -15.43 6.20
CA CYS A 475 2.22 -14.90 5.35
C CYS A 475 0.90 -15.64 5.57
N ASN A 476 0.93 -16.95 5.83
CA ASN A 476 -0.26 -17.70 6.21
C ASN A 476 -0.85 -17.21 7.54
N LEU A 477 0.00 -16.98 8.55
CA LEU A 477 -0.41 -16.42 9.84
C LEU A 477 -1.03 -15.03 9.70
N LEU A 478 -0.40 -14.13 8.93
CA LEU A 478 -0.96 -12.81 8.66
C LEU A 478 -2.26 -12.93 7.84
N GLY A 479 -2.34 -13.85 6.88
CA GLY A 479 -3.56 -14.14 6.12
C GLY A 479 -4.75 -14.53 7.00
N GLN A 480 -4.52 -15.36 8.02
CA GLN A 480 -5.52 -15.67 9.04
C GLN A 480 -5.96 -14.41 9.79
N ALA A 481 -5.02 -13.54 10.18
CA ALA A 481 -5.35 -12.27 10.85
C ALA A 481 -6.21 -11.33 9.99
N LEU A 482 -5.94 -11.26 8.66
CA LEU A 482 -6.75 -10.48 7.73
C LEU A 482 -8.19 -11.01 7.64
N LEU A 483 -8.37 -12.35 7.56
CA LEU A 483 -9.68 -13.00 7.54
C LEU A 483 -10.43 -12.79 8.86
N MET A 484 -9.75 -12.96 9.99
CA MET A 484 -10.35 -12.73 11.31
C MET A 484 -10.76 -11.26 11.52
N SER A 485 -9.96 -10.30 11.02
CA SER A 485 -10.32 -8.87 11.05
C SER A 485 -11.58 -8.60 10.23
N ALA A 486 -11.69 -9.21 9.03
CA ALA A 486 -12.85 -9.08 8.17
C ALA A 486 -14.11 -9.75 8.76
N ASP A 487 -13.97 -10.87 9.45
CA ASP A 487 -15.08 -11.55 10.12
C ASP A 487 -15.54 -10.81 11.38
N ALA A 488 -14.60 -10.26 12.16
CA ALA A 488 -14.90 -9.49 13.36
C ALA A 488 -15.67 -8.19 13.07
N ARG A 489 -15.48 -7.56 11.91
CA ARG A 489 -16.20 -6.35 11.49
C ARG A 489 -17.55 -6.72 10.88
N LYS A 490 -18.61 -6.67 11.68
CA LYS A 490 -20.00 -6.98 11.26
C LYS A 490 -20.75 -5.73 10.80
N GLU A 491 -20.23 -5.10 9.75
CA GLU A 491 -20.80 -3.93 9.08
C GLU A 491 -20.27 -3.84 7.64
N SER A 492 -20.81 -2.93 6.85
CA SER A 492 -20.24 -2.51 5.56
C SER A 492 -19.74 -1.07 5.67
N ARG A 493 -18.41 -0.84 5.45
CA ARG A 493 -17.80 0.49 5.54
C ARG A 493 -16.63 0.62 4.55
N GLY A 494 -16.66 1.64 3.70
CA GLY A 494 -15.61 1.89 2.72
C GLY A 494 -15.34 0.68 1.83
N ALA A 495 -14.10 0.21 1.81
CA ALA A 495 -13.69 -0.96 1.01
C ALA A 495 -14.09 -2.33 1.60
N HIS A 496 -14.64 -2.36 2.82
CA HIS A 496 -15.15 -3.57 3.45
C HIS A 496 -16.68 -3.65 3.28
N ASN A 497 -17.16 -4.56 2.44
CA ASN A 497 -18.59 -4.76 2.19
C ASN A 497 -19.00 -6.17 2.57
N ARG A 498 -20.01 -6.29 3.43
CA ARG A 498 -20.60 -7.52 3.94
C ARG A 498 -22.01 -7.68 3.39
N SER A 499 -22.29 -8.76 2.63
CA SER A 499 -23.65 -9.04 2.16
C SER A 499 -24.60 -9.39 3.31
N ASP A 500 -24.07 -9.96 4.38
CA ASP A 500 -24.79 -10.33 5.61
C ASP A 500 -24.93 -9.15 6.62
N PHE A 501 -24.13 -8.08 6.48
CA PHE A 501 -24.19 -6.86 7.29
C PHE A 501 -24.02 -5.62 6.39
N PRO A 502 -25.05 -5.25 5.57
CA PRO A 502 -24.89 -4.26 4.50
C PRO A 502 -24.78 -2.81 4.97
N GLU A 503 -25.14 -2.52 6.21
CA GLU A 503 -25.18 -1.16 6.76
C GLU A 503 -23.92 -0.83 7.57
N GLU A 504 -23.57 0.47 7.64
CA GLU A 504 -22.57 0.97 8.59
C GLU A 504 -23.15 0.94 10.02
N ASN A 505 -22.31 0.60 10.99
CA ASN A 505 -22.68 0.57 12.40
C ASN A 505 -21.70 1.44 13.22
N SER A 506 -22.22 2.38 14.01
CA SER A 506 -21.43 3.30 14.83
C SER A 506 -20.51 2.61 15.83
N ASP A 507 -20.86 1.43 16.34
CA ASP A 507 -20.05 0.66 17.27
C ASP A 507 -18.71 0.21 16.64
N TYR A 508 -18.70 0.10 15.31
CA TYR A 508 -17.52 -0.24 14.50
C TYR A 508 -16.76 0.97 13.95
N GLN A 509 -17.07 2.20 14.37
CA GLN A 509 -16.24 3.37 14.05
C GLN A 509 -14.92 3.33 14.84
N LYS A 510 -14.22 2.20 14.71
CA LYS A 510 -12.98 1.83 15.37
C LYS A 510 -12.14 1.02 14.40
N GLN A 511 -10.84 1.07 14.55
CA GLN A 511 -9.95 0.20 13.81
C GLN A 511 -9.96 -1.22 14.39
N THR A 512 -9.88 -2.23 13.54
CA THR A 512 -9.55 -3.59 13.99
C THR A 512 -8.05 -3.66 14.25
N VAL A 513 -7.67 -4.27 15.36
CA VAL A 513 -6.27 -4.49 15.70
C VAL A 513 -6.05 -5.99 15.94
N ALA A 514 -5.21 -6.58 15.12
CA ALA A 514 -4.76 -7.96 15.25
C ALA A 514 -3.44 -8.00 16.03
N ARG A 515 -3.35 -8.88 17.03
CA ARG A 515 -2.13 -9.16 17.80
C ARG A 515 -1.91 -10.68 17.88
N PHE A 516 -0.67 -11.08 17.73
CA PHE A 516 -0.26 -12.47 17.90
C PHE A 516 0.63 -12.59 19.13
N ASP A 517 0.24 -13.42 20.09
CA ASP A 517 0.97 -13.64 21.36
C ASP A 517 1.97 -14.82 21.32
N GLY A 518 2.24 -15.34 20.13
CA GLY A 518 3.05 -16.54 19.91
C GLY A 518 2.24 -17.83 19.87
N LYS A 519 0.92 -17.78 20.13
CA LYS A 519 0.01 -18.95 20.12
C LYS A 519 -1.32 -18.65 19.42
N VAL A 520 -1.95 -17.52 19.73
CA VAL A 520 -3.29 -17.18 19.29
C VAL A 520 -3.30 -15.77 18.68
N ILE A 521 -4.08 -15.61 17.62
CA ILE A 521 -4.40 -14.29 17.05
C ILE A 521 -5.62 -13.75 17.80
N ASN A 522 -5.47 -12.55 18.35
CA ASN A 522 -6.53 -11.80 19.03
C ASN A 522 -6.90 -10.59 18.18
N ILE A 523 -8.21 -10.38 17.94
CA ILE A 523 -8.74 -9.20 17.25
C ILE A 523 -9.49 -8.34 18.26
N THR A 524 -9.14 -7.05 18.31
CA THR A 524 -9.82 -6.03 19.13
C THR A 524 -10.30 -4.87 18.26
N LEU A 525 -11.28 -4.11 18.74
CA LEU A 525 -11.74 -2.85 18.15
C LEU A 525 -11.22 -1.71 19.02
N GLU A 526 -10.39 -0.83 18.47
CA GLU A 526 -9.70 0.23 19.20
C GLU A 526 -9.91 1.58 18.50
N SER A 527 -9.99 2.68 19.28
CA SER A 527 -10.03 4.02 18.70
C SER A 527 -8.73 4.34 17.99
N ALA A 528 -8.80 4.92 16.81
CA ALA A 528 -7.60 5.38 16.11
C ALA A 528 -6.92 6.51 16.93
N GLY A 529 -5.60 6.51 16.98
CA GLY A 529 -4.80 7.50 17.73
C GLY A 529 -4.60 7.18 19.23
N GLU A 530 -5.30 6.21 19.80
CA GLU A 530 -5.11 5.77 21.20
C GLU A 530 -4.01 4.69 21.33
N THR A 531 -3.14 4.58 20.37
CA THR A 531 -2.05 3.60 20.38
C THR A 531 -1.11 3.90 21.54
N ASN A 532 -1.02 3.02 22.53
CA ASN A 532 0.02 3.05 23.55
C ASN A 532 1.35 2.62 22.89
N ALA A 533 1.96 3.54 22.15
CA ALA A 533 3.36 3.38 21.75
C ALA A 533 4.23 3.64 22.99
N HIS A 534 5.10 2.71 23.30
CA HIS A 534 6.01 2.79 24.45
C HIS A 534 7.21 3.70 24.18
#